data_d60364b6ca9aaaf74c28ea0b6e2d0f59
#
_entry.id   d60364b6ca9aaaf74c28ea0b6e2d0f59
#
_cell.length_a   1.000
_cell.length_b   1.000
_cell.length_c   1.000
_cell.angle_alpha   90.00
_cell.angle_beta   90.00
_cell.angle_gamma   90.00
#
_symmetry.space_group_name_H-M   'P 1'
#
loop_
_entity.id
_entity.type
_entity.pdbx_description
1 polymer ?
#
loop_
_entity_poly.entity_id
_entity_poly.type
_entity_poly.pdbx_seq_one_letter_code
_entity_poly.pdbx_strand_id
1 'polypeptide(L)'
;MAAPSKEHWQFGRAILASLLRGRWFLRGGHLPPSGHSVGDAFVGVGVAAADDPAVDDFTLALLRNAGISRVRLDFSPGDESKPAKRLLERLCAEQFQITLHLVQARDEARRMPSKEAGEAWRKFVVETLDRVGSRVEMIELGTTVNRKRWAGHSIAGFLAMWEIAWKEVRARGLKLAGPNVTDFEPPWNVGLLELLRLRGQLPDWHSDNLFSERCTEPE
;
A
#
# COMPACT_ATOMS: atom_id res chain seq x y z
N MET A 1 -17.38 -16.34 22.60
CA MET A 1 -16.36 -16.07 21.57
C MET A 1 -16.90 -16.61 20.25
N ALA A 2 -16.99 -15.78 19.21
CA ALA A 2 -17.41 -16.24 17.89
C ALA A 2 -16.34 -17.18 17.31
N ALA A 3 -16.77 -18.25 16.60
CA ALA A 3 -15.84 -19.15 15.93
C ALA A 3 -15.01 -18.38 14.89
N PRO A 4 -13.71 -18.69 14.73
CA PRO A 4 -12.87 -18.05 13.74
C PRO A 4 -13.46 -18.26 12.32
N SER A 5 -13.47 -17.21 11.53
CA SER A 5 -13.96 -17.29 10.14
C SER A 5 -13.06 -18.21 9.31
N LYS A 6 -13.60 -18.73 8.20
CA LYS A 6 -12.83 -19.55 7.23
C LYS A 6 -11.51 -18.90 6.83
N GLU A 7 -11.48 -17.59 6.73
CA GLU A 7 -10.29 -16.80 6.35
C GLU A 7 -9.24 -16.77 7.45
N HIS A 8 -9.64 -16.69 8.72
CA HIS A 8 -8.69 -16.80 9.84
C HIS A 8 -7.98 -18.16 9.84
N TRP A 9 -8.71 -19.23 9.52
CA TRP A 9 -8.12 -20.54 9.35
C TRP A 9 -7.16 -20.62 8.17
N GLN A 10 -7.52 -20.03 7.03
CA GLN A 10 -6.65 -19.95 5.86
C GLN A 10 -5.40 -19.12 6.15
N PHE A 11 -5.55 -18.01 6.86
CA PHE A 11 -4.43 -17.17 7.28
C PHE A 11 -3.47 -17.93 8.22
N GLY A 12 -3.99 -18.59 9.24
CA GLY A 12 -3.18 -19.42 10.15
C GLY A 12 -2.45 -20.56 9.43
N ARG A 13 -3.13 -21.24 8.50
CA ARG A 13 -2.50 -22.29 7.66
C ARG A 13 -1.42 -21.71 6.74
N ALA A 14 -1.63 -20.53 6.17
CA ALA A 14 -0.67 -19.84 5.33
C ALA A 14 0.60 -19.51 6.12
N ILE A 15 0.45 -18.95 7.32
CA ILE A 15 1.57 -18.70 8.24
C ILE A 15 2.33 -19.99 8.53
N LEU A 16 1.63 -21.04 8.95
CA LEU A 16 2.26 -22.32 9.28
C LEU A 16 3.02 -22.92 8.11
N ALA A 17 2.39 -22.93 6.92
CA ALA A 17 3.02 -23.43 5.70
C ALA A 17 4.29 -22.65 5.34
N SER A 18 4.26 -21.33 5.51
CA SER A 18 5.40 -20.47 5.21
C SER A 18 6.52 -20.62 6.24
N LEU A 19 6.20 -20.79 7.52
CA LEU A 19 7.18 -21.10 8.56
C LEU A 19 7.86 -22.46 8.30
N LEU A 20 7.10 -23.45 7.86
CA LEU A 20 7.65 -24.76 7.50
C LEU A 20 8.56 -24.67 6.26
N ARG A 21 8.18 -23.90 5.24
CA ARG A 21 9.02 -23.64 4.05
C ARG A 21 10.26 -22.81 4.42
N GLY A 22 10.10 -21.78 5.25
CA GLY A 22 11.20 -20.94 5.73
C GLY A 22 12.27 -21.73 6.46
N ARG A 23 11.91 -22.77 7.25
CA ARG A 23 12.89 -23.67 7.86
C ARG A 23 13.74 -24.42 6.82
N TRP A 24 13.21 -24.69 5.65
CA TRP A 24 13.95 -25.27 4.53
C TRP A 24 14.99 -24.28 3.99
N PHE A 25 14.62 -23.02 3.80
CA PHE A 25 15.53 -21.96 3.34
C PHE A 25 16.63 -21.68 4.37
N LEU A 26 16.31 -21.64 5.66
CA LEU A 26 17.28 -21.43 6.73
C LEU A 26 18.27 -22.60 6.90
N ARG A 27 17.90 -23.82 6.47
CA ARG A 27 18.79 -24.98 6.45
C ARG A 27 19.67 -25.05 5.20
N GLY A 28 19.29 -24.37 4.14
CA GLY A 28 19.91 -24.46 2.80
C GLY A 28 21.10 -23.52 2.57
N GLY A 29 21.61 -22.82 3.59
CA GLY A 29 22.78 -21.96 3.41
C GLY A 29 22.48 -20.55 2.92
N HIS A 30 23.47 -19.74 2.90
CA HIS A 30 23.49 -18.32 2.66
C HIS A 30 22.62 -17.90 1.46
N LEU A 31 21.70 -16.95 1.68
CA LEU A 31 21.16 -16.19 0.57
C LEU A 31 22.35 -15.63 -0.21
N PRO A 32 22.45 -15.86 -1.53
CA PRO A 32 23.49 -15.24 -2.30
C PRO A 32 23.42 -13.74 -2.06
N PRO A 33 24.58 -13.05 -1.87
CA PRO A 33 24.56 -11.62 -1.78
C PRO A 33 23.84 -11.12 -3.02
N SER A 34 22.76 -10.35 -2.83
CA SER A 34 22.07 -9.72 -3.94
C SER A 34 23.07 -8.77 -4.57
N GLY A 35 23.65 -9.14 -5.70
CA GLY A 35 24.61 -8.33 -6.46
C GLY A 35 23.95 -7.10 -7.10
N HIS A 36 22.74 -6.76 -6.67
CA HIS A 36 22.01 -5.59 -7.15
C HIS A 36 22.43 -4.37 -6.34
N SER A 37 23.20 -3.49 -6.96
CA SER A 37 23.39 -2.15 -6.42
C SER A 37 22.06 -1.41 -6.46
N VAL A 38 21.75 -0.73 -5.39
CA VAL A 38 20.63 0.18 -5.35
C VAL A 38 20.99 1.42 -6.16
N GLY A 39 20.21 1.75 -7.18
CA GLY A 39 20.47 2.94 -8.01
C GLY A 39 20.31 4.24 -7.21
N ASP A 40 20.89 5.33 -7.72
CA ASP A 40 20.87 6.65 -7.07
C ASP A 40 19.45 7.17 -6.78
N ALA A 41 18.46 6.77 -7.59
CA ALA A 41 17.06 7.12 -7.41
C ALA A 41 16.28 6.15 -6.50
N PHE A 42 16.93 5.42 -5.60
CA PHE A 42 16.27 4.49 -4.68
C PHE A 42 15.43 5.20 -3.62
N VAL A 43 15.88 6.35 -3.17
CA VAL A 43 15.21 7.10 -2.10
C VAL A 43 14.02 7.87 -2.67
N GLY A 44 12.88 7.73 -2.02
CA GLY A 44 11.68 8.54 -2.26
C GLY A 44 11.20 9.17 -0.96
N VAL A 45 10.37 10.20 -1.07
CA VAL A 45 9.85 10.95 0.07
C VAL A 45 8.32 10.95 0.05
N GLY A 46 7.71 10.66 1.22
CA GLY A 46 6.29 10.88 1.42
C GLY A 46 5.98 12.38 1.46
N VAL A 47 5.02 12.81 0.67
CA VAL A 47 4.55 14.20 0.65
C VAL A 47 3.09 14.28 1.07
N ALA A 48 2.71 15.36 1.75
CA ALA A 48 1.35 15.63 2.15
C ALA A 48 0.88 16.95 1.53
N ALA A 49 -0.37 16.97 1.06
CA ALA A 49 -0.99 18.19 0.59
C ALA A 49 -1.39 19.10 1.75
N ALA A 50 -1.32 20.40 1.54
CA ALA A 50 -1.77 21.41 2.47
C ALA A 50 -2.86 22.30 1.84
N ASP A 51 -3.67 22.96 2.65
CA ASP A 51 -4.72 23.86 2.15
C ASP A 51 -4.12 25.06 1.40
N ASP A 52 -3.00 25.60 1.93
CA ASP A 52 -2.29 26.70 1.28
C ASP A 52 -1.45 26.22 0.09
N PRO A 53 -1.71 26.70 -1.14
CA PRO A 53 -0.92 26.40 -2.32
C PRO A 53 0.56 26.76 -2.21
N ALA A 54 0.92 27.74 -1.40
CA ALA A 54 2.31 28.14 -1.18
C ALA A 54 3.14 27.02 -0.52
N VAL A 55 2.51 26.16 0.26
CA VAL A 55 3.15 24.98 0.84
C VAL A 55 3.53 23.97 -0.23
N ASP A 56 2.72 23.84 -1.28
CA ASP A 56 3.06 22.98 -2.43
C ASP A 56 4.30 23.52 -3.14
N ASP A 57 4.39 24.87 -3.35
CA ASP A 57 5.55 25.52 -3.96
C ASP A 57 6.82 25.25 -3.17
N PHE A 58 6.74 25.43 -1.85
CA PHE A 58 7.84 25.16 -0.95
C PHE A 58 8.26 23.67 -0.99
N THR A 59 7.30 22.75 -0.94
CA THR A 59 7.54 21.30 -1.00
C THR A 59 8.25 20.91 -2.30
N LEU A 60 7.77 21.39 -3.44
CA LEU A 60 8.37 21.10 -4.75
C LEU A 60 9.78 21.68 -4.87
N ALA A 61 10.00 22.90 -4.35
CA ALA A 61 11.33 23.50 -4.31
C ALA A 61 12.31 22.69 -3.44
N LEU A 62 11.86 22.21 -2.26
CA LEU A 62 12.67 21.37 -1.40
C LEU A 62 13.05 20.05 -2.07
N LEU A 63 12.08 19.37 -2.70
CA LEU A 63 12.33 18.10 -3.39
C LEU A 63 13.38 18.28 -4.51
N ARG A 64 13.25 19.34 -5.32
CA ARG A 64 14.22 19.63 -6.37
C ARG A 64 15.61 19.94 -5.81
N ASN A 65 15.70 20.78 -4.78
CA ASN A 65 16.96 21.15 -4.15
C ASN A 65 17.66 19.94 -3.51
N ALA A 66 16.89 18.97 -3.01
CA ALA A 66 17.40 17.73 -2.46
C ALA A 66 17.71 16.66 -3.52
N GLY A 67 17.43 16.92 -4.80
CA GLY A 67 17.60 15.94 -5.87
C GLY A 67 16.63 14.76 -5.80
N ILE A 68 15.50 14.91 -5.09
CA ILE A 68 14.49 13.88 -4.93
C ILE A 68 13.55 13.89 -6.14
N SER A 69 13.51 12.78 -6.86
CA SER A 69 12.62 12.59 -8.02
C SER A 69 11.44 11.65 -7.74
N ARG A 70 11.49 10.87 -6.64
CA ARG A 70 10.46 9.90 -6.26
C ARG A 70 9.67 10.38 -5.07
N VAL A 71 8.35 10.34 -5.20
CA VAL A 71 7.44 10.76 -4.13
C VAL A 71 6.33 9.75 -3.92
N ARG A 72 5.84 9.68 -2.69
CA ARG A 72 4.64 8.93 -2.30
C ARG A 72 3.60 9.92 -1.81
N LEU A 73 2.40 9.84 -2.38
CA LEU A 73 1.27 10.68 -2.01
C LEU A 73 0.09 9.81 -1.61
N ASP A 74 -0.50 10.07 -0.43
CA ASP A 74 -1.75 9.46 -0.01
C ASP A 74 -2.93 10.12 -0.72
N PHE A 75 -3.88 9.31 -1.21
CA PHE A 75 -5.06 9.77 -1.91
C PHE A 75 -6.29 8.96 -1.48
N SER A 76 -7.32 9.66 -1.01
CA SER A 76 -8.51 9.06 -0.40
C SER A 76 -9.78 9.47 -1.11
N PRO A 77 -10.90 8.75 -0.95
CA PRO A 77 -12.20 9.21 -1.40
C PRO A 77 -12.52 10.62 -0.88
N GLY A 78 -12.94 11.50 -1.78
CA GLY A 78 -13.21 12.91 -1.48
C GLY A 78 -12.01 13.85 -1.67
N ASP A 79 -10.83 13.34 -2.03
CA ASP A 79 -9.66 14.17 -2.34
C ASP A 79 -9.72 14.78 -3.74
N GLU A 80 -10.70 14.38 -4.55
CA GLU A 80 -10.88 14.89 -5.92
C GLU A 80 -11.15 16.40 -6.00
N SER A 81 -11.64 16.99 -4.91
CA SER A 81 -11.91 18.43 -4.80
C SER A 81 -11.01 19.15 -3.81
N LYS A 82 -9.95 18.50 -3.33
CA LYS A 82 -9.12 18.95 -2.22
C LYS A 82 -7.67 19.26 -2.64
N PRO A 83 -6.86 19.79 -1.71
CA PRO A 83 -5.44 20.05 -1.93
C PRO A 83 -4.65 18.87 -2.48
N ALA A 84 -5.00 17.62 -2.09
CA ALA A 84 -4.30 16.43 -2.57
C ALA A 84 -4.38 16.28 -4.12
N LYS A 85 -5.52 16.61 -4.73
CA LYS A 85 -5.63 16.63 -6.18
C LYS A 85 -4.71 17.69 -6.79
N ARG A 86 -4.70 18.90 -6.24
CA ARG A 86 -3.82 19.99 -6.73
C ARG A 86 -2.36 19.58 -6.68
N LEU A 87 -1.90 19.02 -5.53
CA LEU A 87 -0.52 18.55 -5.39
C LEU A 87 -0.22 17.43 -6.38
N LEU A 88 -1.13 16.45 -6.53
CA LEU A 88 -0.96 15.35 -7.49
C LEU A 88 -0.79 15.86 -8.93
N GLU A 89 -1.63 16.80 -9.37
CA GLU A 89 -1.54 17.40 -10.69
C GLU A 89 -0.22 18.13 -10.92
N ARG A 90 0.27 18.83 -9.89
CA ARG A 90 1.57 19.52 -9.93
C ARG A 90 2.73 18.54 -10.00
N LEU A 91 2.73 17.49 -9.16
CA LEU A 91 3.75 16.44 -9.20
C LEU A 91 3.80 15.75 -10.57
N CYS A 92 2.64 15.49 -11.18
CA CYS A 92 2.55 14.96 -12.54
C CYS A 92 3.12 15.93 -13.58
N ALA A 93 2.77 17.21 -13.50
CA ALA A 93 3.24 18.23 -14.43
C ALA A 93 4.76 18.42 -14.37
N GLU A 94 5.34 18.25 -13.19
CA GLU A 94 6.77 18.36 -12.94
C GLU A 94 7.53 17.04 -13.10
N GLN A 95 6.86 16.00 -13.60
CA GLN A 95 7.44 14.69 -13.96
C GLN A 95 8.08 13.93 -12.79
N PHE A 96 7.57 14.11 -11.58
CA PHE A 96 7.96 13.25 -10.46
C PHE A 96 7.51 11.81 -10.70
N GLN A 97 8.30 10.86 -10.24
CA GLN A 97 7.94 9.44 -10.18
C GLN A 97 7.04 9.21 -8.97
N ILE A 98 5.75 9.02 -9.21
CA ILE A 98 4.75 9.03 -8.15
C ILE A 98 4.32 7.60 -7.80
N THR A 99 4.48 7.23 -6.52
CA THR A 99 3.73 6.15 -5.90
C THR A 99 2.45 6.74 -5.32
N LEU A 100 1.31 6.44 -5.93
CA LEU A 100 0.02 6.90 -5.45
C LEU A 100 -0.58 5.86 -4.52
N HIS A 101 -0.66 6.19 -3.23
CA HIS A 101 -1.22 5.31 -2.22
C HIS A 101 -2.71 5.57 -2.06
N LEU A 102 -3.53 4.61 -2.51
CA LEU A 102 -4.98 4.70 -2.38
C LEU A 102 -5.40 4.25 -0.99
N VAL A 103 -5.90 5.20 -0.21
CA VAL A 103 -6.26 5.01 1.19
C VAL A 103 -7.77 4.91 1.32
N GLN A 104 -8.27 3.80 1.84
CA GLN A 104 -9.67 3.67 2.23
C GLN A 104 -9.87 4.23 3.64
N ALA A 105 -10.84 5.12 3.81
CA ALA A 105 -11.17 5.66 5.12
C ALA A 105 -11.55 4.52 6.10
N ARG A 106 -11.13 4.66 7.37
CA ARG A 106 -11.29 3.61 8.39
C ARG A 106 -12.72 3.08 8.52
N ASP A 107 -13.71 3.96 8.50
CA ASP A 107 -15.10 3.57 8.68
C ASP A 107 -15.66 2.89 7.42
N GLU A 108 -15.16 3.22 6.24
CA GLU A 108 -15.46 2.50 5.00
C GLU A 108 -14.78 1.12 4.97
N ALA A 109 -13.52 1.07 5.40
CA ALA A 109 -12.78 -0.18 5.55
C ALA A 109 -13.47 -1.17 6.50
N ARG A 110 -14.10 -0.67 7.57
CA ARG A 110 -14.90 -1.49 8.50
C ARG A 110 -16.15 -2.09 7.87
N ARG A 111 -16.72 -1.41 6.88
CA ARG A 111 -17.91 -1.90 6.16
C ARG A 111 -17.58 -2.94 5.08
N MET A 112 -16.30 -3.04 4.69
CA MET A 112 -15.89 -4.10 3.77
C MET A 112 -16.06 -5.49 4.42
N PRO A 113 -16.54 -6.51 3.69
CA PRO A 113 -16.78 -6.58 2.25
C PRO A 113 -18.24 -6.33 1.82
N SER A 114 -19.00 -5.41 2.47
CA SER A 114 -20.38 -5.15 2.01
C SER A 114 -20.39 -4.70 0.55
N LYS A 115 -21.50 -4.96 -0.13
CA LYS A 115 -21.69 -4.62 -1.54
C LYS A 115 -21.54 -3.12 -1.78
N GLU A 116 -22.17 -2.32 -0.93
CA GLU A 116 -22.20 -0.86 -1.03
C GLU A 116 -20.77 -0.26 -0.84
N ALA A 117 -20.03 -0.76 0.16
CA ALA A 117 -18.65 -0.32 0.38
C ALA A 117 -17.73 -0.74 -0.78
N GLY A 118 -17.95 -1.96 -1.32
CA GLY A 118 -17.20 -2.44 -2.48
C GLY A 118 -17.46 -1.62 -3.74
N GLU A 119 -18.70 -1.24 -4.02
CA GLU A 119 -19.08 -0.40 -5.16
C GLU A 119 -18.51 1.02 -5.01
N ALA A 120 -18.59 1.62 -3.83
CA ALA A 120 -18.03 2.93 -3.56
C ALA A 120 -16.49 2.93 -3.74
N TRP A 121 -15.82 1.91 -3.20
CA TRP A 121 -14.39 1.73 -3.38
C TRP A 121 -14.00 1.55 -4.84
N ARG A 122 -14.72 0.71 -5.57
CA ARG A 122 -14.48 0.50 -7.00
C ARG A 122 -14.62 1.79 -7.79
N LYS A 123 -15.68 2.55 -7.55
CA LYS A 123 -15.90 3.84 -8.21
C LYS A 123 -14.72 4.77 -8.00
N PHE A 124 -14.29 4.95 -6.74
CA PHE A 124 -13.13 5.78 -6.41
C PHE A 124 -11.85 5.32 -7.12
N VAL A 125 -11.56 4.02 -7.10
CA VAL A 125 -10.38 3.46 -7.76
C VAL A 125 -10.42 3.72 -9.25
N VAL A 126 -11.54 3.42 -9.92
CA VAL A 126 -11.70 3.62 -11.37
C VAL A 126 -11.52 5.10 -11.73
N GLU A 127 -12.25 6.01 -11.07
CA GLU A 127 -12.17 7.45 -11.35
C GLU A 127 -10.77 8.02 -11.11
N THR A 128 -10.08 7.53 -10.07
CA THR A 128 -8.70 7.95 -9.79
C THR A 128 -7.75 7.43 -10.86
N LEU A 129 -7.80 6.15 -11.20
CA LEU A 129 -6.91 5.55 -12.19
C LEU A 129 -7.14 6.13 -13.61
N ASP A 130 -8.39 6.40 -13.98
CA ASP A 130 -8.71 7.04 -15.26
C ASP A 130 -8.16 8.47 -15.34
N ARG A 131 -8.13 9.18 -14.21
CA ARG A 131 -7.57 10.53 -14.12
C ARG A 131 -6.04 10.53 -14.20
N VAL A 132 -5.36 9.67 -13.44
CA VAL A 132 -3.90 9.68 -13.37
C VAL A 132 -3.26 8.97 -14.57
N GLY A 133 -3.89 7.91 -15.07
CA GLY A 133 -3.37 7.12 -16.20
C GLY A 133 -1.94 6.66 -15.97
N SER A 134 -1.11 6.78 -17.00
CA SER A 134 0.31 6.41 -16.94
C SER A 134 1.22 7.46 -16.29
N ARG A 135 0.65 8.56 -15.72
CA ARG A 135 1.42 9.62 -15.07
C ARG A 135 1.94 9.25 -13.68
N VAL A 136 1.49 8.11 -13.13
CA VAL A 136 2.00 7.55 -11.88
C VAL A 136 2.82 6.29 -12.17
N GLU A 137 3.90 6.09 -11.42
CA GLU A 137 4.77 4.92 -11.58
C GLU A 137 4.11 3.67 -11.00
N MET A 138 3.44 3.82 -9.86
CA MET A 138 2.93 2.70 -9.09
C MET A 138 1.72 3.11 -8.24
N ILE A 139 0.82 2.17 -8.05
CA ILE A 139 -0.28 2.27 -7.07
C ILE A 139 0.11 1.48 -5.83
N GLU A 140 -0.07 2.04 -4.65
CA GLU A 140 0.09 1.34 -3.40
C GLU A 140 -1.27 1.12 -2.74
N LEU A 141 -1.48 -0.07 -2.17
CA LEU A 141 -2.68 -0.47 -1.45
C LEU A 141 -2.36 -1.00 -0.07
N GLY A 142 -3.27 -0.73 0.85
CA GLY A 142 -3.17 -1.15 2.24
C GLY A 142 -2.60 -0.05 3.12
N THR A 143 -3.15 0.07 4.32
CA THR A 143 -2.73 1.07 5.32
C THR A 143 -2.71 0.38 6.66
N THR A 144 -1.52 0.07 7.17
CA THR A 144 -1.36 -0.57 8.49
C THR A 144 -2.33 -1.75 8.71
N VAL A 145 -2.44 -2.65 7.72
CA VAL A 145 -3.50 -3.68 7.66
C VAL A 145 -3.52 -4.63 8.85
N ASN A 146 -2.40 -4.79 9.54
CA ASN A 146 -2.28 -5.57 10.77
C ASN A 146 -2.77 -4.81 12.02
N ARG A 147 -3.09 -3.53 11.92
CA ARG A 147 -3.57 -2.69 13.01
C ARG A 147 -5.06 -2.35 12.81
N LYS A 148 -5.95 -3.31 13.06
CA LYS A 148 -7.40 -3.18 12.86
C LYS A 148 -7.99 -1.90 13.47
N ARG A 149 -7.44 -1.46 14.61
CA ARG A 149 -7.88 -0.23 15.26
C ARG A 149 -7.68 1.00 14.37
N TRP A 150 -6.64 1.01 13.57
CA TRP A 150 -6.26 2.12 12.67
C TRP A 150 -6.78 1.91 11.27
N ALA A 151 -6.51 0.75 10.68
CA ALA A 151 -6.91 0.43 9.30
C ALA A 151 -8.41 0.19 9.13
N GLY A 152 -9.09 -0.31 10.17
CA GLY A 152 -10.50 -0.68 10.08
C GLY A 152 -10.77 -2.07 9.50
N HIS A 153 -9.93 -2.55 8.61
CA HIS A 153 -10.14 -3.81 7.89
C HIS A 153 -10.21 -5.05 8.79
N SER A 154 -11.11 -5.96 8.47
CA SER A 154 -10.94 -7.38 8.72
C SER A 154 -10.08 -7.99 7.61
N ILE A 155 -9.58 -9.23 7.79
CA ILE A 155 -8.85 -9.94 6.72
C ILE A 155 -9.74 -10.06 5.46
N ALA A 156 -11.02 -10.43 5.64
CA ALA A 156 -11.99 -10.50 4.56
C ALA A 156 -12.20 -9.15 3.86
N GLY A 157 -12.36 -8.10 4.65
CA GLY A 157 -12.52 -6.74 4.12
C GLY A 157 -11.31 -6.27 3.34
N PHE A 158 -10.11 -6.51 3.85
CA PHE A 158 -8.87 -6.20 3.15
C PHE A 158 -8.77 -6.94 1.81
N LEU A 159 -9.03 -8.26 1.82
CA LEU A 159 -8.94 -9.06 0.60
C LEU A 159 -9.97 -8.66 -0.46
N ALA A 160 -11.16 -8.24 -0.06
CA ALA A 160 -12.17 -7.71 -0.97
C ALA A 160 -11.77 -6.34 -1.54
N MET A 161 -11.27 -5.44 -0.69
CA MET A 161 -10.72 -4.14 -1.11
C MET A 161 -9.58 -4.33 -2.10
N TRP A 162 -8.64 -5.22 -1.77
CA TRP A 162 -7.50 -5.55 -2.61
C TRP A 162 -7.91 -6.10 -3.97
N GLU A 163 -8.81 -7.09 -4.01
CA GLU A 163 -9.27 -7.72 -5.25
C GLU A 163 -9.87 -6.69 -6.23
N ILE A 164 -10.69 -5.77 -5.70
CA ILE A 164 -11.30 -4.71 -6.50
C ILE A 164 -10.23 -3.84 -7.15
N ALA A 165 -9.32 -3.32 -6.35
CA ALA A 165 -8.28 -2.41 -6.85
C ALA A 165 -7.26 -3.15 -7.72
N TRP A 166 -6.88 -4.38 -7.37
CA TRP A 166 -5.96 -5.20 -8.15
C TRP A 166 -6.46 -5.40 -9.59
N LYS A 167 -7.75 -5.72 -9.78
CA LYS A 167 -8.35 -5.88 -11.10
C LYS A 167 -8.24 -4.60 -11.94
N GLU A 168 -8.55 -3.46 -11.35
CA GLU A 168 -8.54 -2.18 -12.05
C GLU A 168 -7.10 -1.70 -12.39
N VAL A 169 -6.15 -1.90 -11.47
CA VAL A 169 -4.73 -1.59 -11.67
C VAL A 169 -4.14 -2.46 -12.79
N ARG A 170 -4.40 -3.78 -12.74
CA ARG A 170 -3.90 -4.72 -13.76
C ARG A 170 -4.52 -4.48 -15.14
N ALA A 171 -5.80 -4.16 -15.21
CA ALA A 171 -6.46 -3.83 -16.48
C ALA A 171 -5.83 -2.63 -17.20
N ARG A 172 -5.14 -1.74 -16.45
CA ARG A 172 -4.44 -0.57 -16.98
C ARG A 172 -2.94 -0.75 -17.12
N GLY A 173 -2.41 -1.94 -16.85
CA GLY A 173 -0.98 -2.25 -16.94
C GLY A 173 -0.11 -1.54 -15.91
N LEU A 174 -0.71 -1.03 -14.82
CA LEU A 174 0.02 -0.32 -13.77
C LEU A 174 0.67 -1.31 -12.79
N LYS A 175 1.77 -0.88 -12.15
CA LYS A 175 2.42 -1.61 -11.08
C LYS A 175 1.65 -1.44 -9.76
N LEU A 176 1.72 -2.45 -8.92
CA LEU A 176 1.05 -2.50 -7.63
C LEU A 176 2.03 -2.79 -6.50
N ALA A 177 1.97 -1.98 -5.44
CA ALA A 177 2.67 -2.20 -4.17
C ALA A 177 1.68 -2.52 -3.04
N GLY A 178 2.14 -3.17 -2.01
CA GLY A 178 1.40 -3.51 -0.80
C GLY A 178 1.85 -4.83 -0.20
N PRO A 179 1.19 -5.31 0.84
CA PRO A 179 -0.05 -4.85 1.49
C PRO A 179 0.13 -3.77 2.57
N ASN A 180 1.29 -3.22 2.77
CA ASN A 180 1.60 -2.18 3.75
C ASN A 180 1.31 -2.62 5.20
N VAL A 181 2.09 -3.59 5.66
CA VAL A 181 2.09 -4.06 7.04
C VAL A 181 2.94 -3.12 7.90
N THR A 182 2.55 -2.92 9.13
CA THR A 182 3.28 -2.06 10.06
C THR A 182 4.22 -2.88 10.94
N ASP A 183 5.40 -2.31 11.23
CA ASP A 183 6.41 -2.81 12.16
C ASP A 183 7.02 -4.17 11.77
N PHE A 184 7.02 -4.47 10.49
CA PHE A 184 7.68 -5.67 9.95
C PHE A 184 7.23 -6.97 10.62
N GLU A 185 5.93 -7.12 10.89
CA GLU A 185 5.38 -8.31 11.54
C GLU A 185 5.36 -9.53 10.58
N PRO A 186 6.32 -10.47 10.70
CA PRO A 186 6.45 -11.57 9.74
C PRO A 186 5.18 -12.42 9.57
N PRO A 187 4.40 -12.73 10.63
CA PRO A 187 3.18 -13.49 10.47
C PRO A 187 2.16 -12.81 9.56
N TRP A 188 2.02 -11.48 9.67
CA TRP A 188 1.10 -10.71 8.86
C TRP A 188 1.58 -10.60 7.41
N ASN A 189 2.87 -10.27 7.21
CA ASN A 189 3.48 -10.20 5.89
C ASN A 189 3.33 -11.51 5.13
N VAL A 190 3.78 -12.60 5.74
CA VAL A 190 3.72 -13.93 5.15
C VAL A 190 2.28 -14.39 4.92
N GLY A 191 1.40 -14.18 5.91
CA GLY A 191 0.01 -14.61 5.83
C GLY A 191 -0.77 -13.89 4.72
N LEU A 192 -0.63 -12.58 4.61
CA LEU A 192 -1.30 -11.80 3.57
C LEU A 192 -0.75 -12.11 2.18
N LEU A 193 0.57 -12.14 2.02
CA LEU A 193 1.18 -12.47 0.73
C LEU A 193 0.79 -13.87 0.25
N GLU A 194 0.71 -14.85 1.15
CA GLU A 194 0.28 -16.21 0.79
C GLU A 194 -1.21 -16.24 0.40
N LEU A 195 -2.08 -15.49 1.10
CA LEU A 195 -3.48 -15.38 0.71
C LEU A 195 -3.64 -14.71 -0.67
N LEU A 196 -2.87 -13.67 -0.96
CA LEU A 196 -2.85 -13.01 -2.26
C LEU A 196 -2.28 -13.92 -3.35
N ARG A 197 -1.22 -14.66 -3.05
CA ARG A 197 -0.65 -15.66 -3.97
C ARG A 197 -1.66 -16.74 -4.35
N LEU A 198 -2.41 -17.27 -3.39
CA LEU A 198 -3.44 -18.28 -3.62
C LEU A 198 -4.60 -17.77 -4.49
N ARG A 199 -4.78 -16.46 -4.55
CA ARG A 199 -5.75 -15.78 -5.43
C ARG A 199 -5.18 -15.36 -6.78
N GLY A 200 -3.88 -15.54 -7.01
CA GLY A 200 -3.19 -15.02 -8.18
C GLY A 200 -3.12 -13.49 -8.22
N GLN A 201 -3.10 -12.84 -7.04
CA GLN A 201 -3.22 -11.40 -6.89
C GLN A 201 -2.00 -10.78 -6.19
N LEU A 202 -0.83 -11.35 -6.39
CA LEU A 202 0.40 -10.79 -5.79
C LEU A 202 0.68 -9.37 -6.28
N PRO A 203 1.20 -8.50 -5.39
CA PRO A 203 1.76 -7.21 -5.80
C PRO A 203 3.07 -7.40 -6.58
N ASP A 204 3.50 -6.37 -7.29
CA ASP A 204 4.84 -6.31 -7.90
C ASP A 204 5.90 -5.96 -6.85
N TRP A 205 5.50 -5.16 -5.85
CA TRP A 205 6.36 -4.71 -4.76
C TRP A 205 5.69 -4.94 -3.42
N HIS A 206 6.44 -5.51 -2.49
CA HIS A 206 6.01 -5.60 -1.10
C HIS A 206 6.32 -4.29 -0.39
N SER A 207 5.37 -3.77 0.39
CA SER A 207 5.58 -2.58 1.21
C SER A 207 5.29 -2.84 2.68
N ASP A 208 6.12 -2.24 3.52
CA ASP A 208 6.01 -2.21 4.98
C ASP A 208 6.18 -0.78 5.50
N ASN A 209 5.45 -0.44 6.55
CA ASN A 209 5.66 0.77 7.32
C ASN A 209 6.55 0.45 8.53
N LEU A 210 7.78 0.91 8.50
CA LEU A 210 8.70 0.77 9.63
C LEU A 210 8.69 2.04 10.46
N PHE A 211 8.31 1.91 11.74
CA PHE A 211 8.40 2.97 12.72
C PHE A 211 9.58 2.67 13.64
N SER A 212 10.76 3.16 13.27
CA SER A 212 12.01 2.89 13.99
C SER A 212 12.03 3.42 15.43
N GLU A 213 11.17 4.40 15.73
CA GLU A 213 11.12 5.03 17.06
C GLU A 213 10.25 4.27 18.08
N ARG A 214 9.45 3.31 17.65
CA ARG A 214 8.58 2.54 18.55
C ARG A 214 9.32 1.64 19.55
N CYS A 215 10.59 1.41 19.36
CA CYS A 215 11.41 0.70 20.36
C CYS A 215 11.58 1.47 21.68
N THR A 216 11.21 2.75 21.71
CA THR A 216 11.38 3.63 22.87
C THR A 216 10.08 4.13 23.47
N GLU A 217 8.94 3.90 22.84
CA GLU A 217 7.63 4.24 23.37
C GLU A 217 7.13 3.13 24.30
N PRO A 218 6.71 3.44 25.53
CA PRO A 218 6.02 2.48 26.37
C PRO A 218 4.67 2.14 25.73
N GLU A 219 4.39 0.85 25.59
CA GLU A 219 3.08 0.33 25.15
C GLU A 219 1.99 0.63 26.18
#